data_6b0f28d67fa4dd00041a473fa6cb4ece
#
_entry.id   6b0f28d67fa4dd00041a473fa6cb4ece
#
_cell.length_a   1.000
_cell.length_b   1.000
_cell.length_c   1.000
_cell.angle_alpha   90.00
_cell.angle_beta   90.00
_cell.angle_gamma   90.00
#
_symmetry.space_group_name_H-M   'P 1'
#
loop_
_entity.id
_entity.type
_entity.pdbx_description
1 polymer ?
#
loop_
_entity_poly.entity_id
_entity_poly.type
_entity_poly.pdbx_seq_one_letter_code
_entity_poly.pdbx_strand_id
1 'polypeptide(L)'
;DKTQRLELGYVDENGKMGGVLTVDEIRKSVRTLKKNRAPQFVRGGKGYYVAIVGPETTYDLQSDPMWQDVSKYAGGEQIFEGEIGKLFGVVFVESSHAIIKQPSPLLQSAPAMRFESMTNGVCNVDCSIRADEVAKLINRTVTVGNHVSTITNCNTSEKRINLADTSLTIETPGVIYDGDAGLGGATISNTLVFGKNAYGVIDIEGGNLRTIIKPKGSAGTADPLDQISTVGW
;
A
#
# COMPACT_ATOMS: atom_id res chain seq x y z
N ASP A 1 6.33 18.12 1.40
CA ASP A 1 5.38 17.01 1.31
C ASP A 1 4.37 17.12 2.44
N LYS A 2 3.07 17.26 2.08
CA LYS A 2 1.98 17.36 3.05
C LYS A 2 1.20 16.05 3.17
N THR A 3 1.74 14.98 2.63
CA THR A 3 1.15 13.66 2.75
C THR A 3 1.22 13.21 4.19
N GLN A 4 0.08 13.01 4.82
CA GLN A 4 0.00 12.43 6.15
C GLN A 4 -0.38 10.96 6.03
N ARG A 5 0.43 10.12 6.63
CA ARG A 5 0.18 8.69 6.78
C ARG A 5 -0.42 8.47 8.17
N LEU A 6 -1.64 7.99 8.20
CA LEU A 6 -2.25 7.46 9.41
C LEU A 6 -2.02 5.95 9.40
N GLU A 7 -1.27 5.46 10.33
CA GLU A 7 -1.11 4.03 10.52
C GLU A 7 -2.15 3.55 11.53
N LEU A 8 -3.05 2.71 11.05
CA LEU A 8 -4.00 1.99 11.86
C LEU A 8 -3.47 0.56 11.96
N GLY A 9 -3.10 0.16 13.10
CA GLY A 9 -2.62 -1.18 13.37
C GLY A 9 -1.94 -1.16 14.73
N TYR A 10 -2.68 -1.51 15.73
CA TYR A 10 -2.13 -1.76 17.06
C TYR A 10 -2.71 -3.06 17.58
N VAL A 11 -1.93 -3.72 18.37
CA VAL A 11 -2.43 -4.84 19.16
C VAL A 11 -2.89 -4.27 20.49
N ASP A 12 -4.15 -4.48 20.84
CA ASP A 12 -4.68 -4.03 22.12
C ASP A 12 -4.08 -4.83 23.29
N GLU A 13 -4.38 -4.42 24.51
CA GLU A 13 -3.90 -5.08 25.74
C GLU A 13 -4.33 -6.55 25.85
N ASN A 14 -5.30 -6.99 25.04
CA ASN A 14 -5.80 -8.35 24.97
C ASN A 14 -5.22 -9.17 23.81
N GLY A 15 -4.23 -8.61 23.09
CA GLY A 15 -3.62 -9.26 21.94
C GLY A 15 -4.48 -9.27 20.68
N LYS A 16 -5.60 -8.54 20.67
CA LYS A 16 -6.45 -8.43 19.49
C LYS A 16 -5.89 -7.36 18.56
N MET A 17 -5.70 -7.72 17.30
CA MET A 17 -5.34 -6.75 16.27
C MET A 17 -6.49 -5.77 16.09
N GLY A 18 -6.28 -4.54 16.53
CA GLY A 18 -7.06 -3.38 16.13
C GLY A 18 -6.52 -2.86 14.79
N GLY A 19 -7.30 -2.08 14.09
CA GLY A 19 -6.82 -1.47 12.86
C GLY A 19 -7.73 -1.68 11.67
N VAL A 20 -8.96 -2.06 11.94
CA VAL A 20 -10.05 -2.01 10.98
C VAL A 20 -10.39 -0.55 10.70
N LEU A 21 -10.60 -0.20 9.43
CA LEU A 21 -11.04 1.14 9.07
C LEU A 21 -12.45 1.42 9.62
N THR A 22 -12.54 2.36 10.53
CA THR A 22 -13.81 2.78 11.12
C THR A 22 -14.25 4.13 10.57
N VAL A 23 -15.53 4.44 10.73
CA VAL A 23 -16.11 5.74 10.35
C VAL A 23 -15.42 6.89 11.10
N ASP A 24 -14.98 6.69 12.34
CA ASP A 24 -14.29 7.73 13.11
C ASP A 24 -12.91 8.08 12.50
N GLU A 25 -12.18 7.10 11.98
CA GLU A 25 -10.90 7.33 11.30
C GLU A 25 -11.09 8.12 10.00
N ILE A 26 -12.19 7.88 9.29
CA ILE A 26 -12.56 8.68 8.11
C ILE A 26 -12.81 10.14 8.51
N ARG A 27 -13.52 10.37 9.62
CA ARG A 27 -13.75 11.74 10.14
C ARG A 27 -12.45 12.43 10.52
N LYS A 28 -11.49 11.70 11.12
CA LYS A 28 -10.15 12.22 11.45
C LYS A 28 -9.39 12.59 10.16
N SER A 29 -9.44 11.75 9.12
CA SER A 29 -8.83 12.01 7.83
C SER A 29 -9.41 13.27 7.17
N VAL A 30 -10.73 13.40 7.13
CA VAL A 30 -11.41 14.60 6.61
C VAL A 30 -11.01 15.87 7.38
N ARG A 31 -10.95 15.77 8.71
CA ARG A 31 -10.48 16.90 9.55
C ARG A 31 -9.07 17.32 9.16
N THR A 32 -8.18 16.36 8.94
CA THR A 32 -6.81 16.61 8.54
C THR A 32 -6.74 17.29 7.18
N LEU A 33 -7.48 16.81 6.18
CA LEU A 33 -7.54 17.42 4.85
C LEU A 33 -8.05 18.87 4.92
N LYS A 34 -9.10 19.12 5.70
CA LYS A 34 -9.63 20.48 5.90
C LYS A 34 -8.64 21.39 6.62
N LYS A 35 -7.95 20.88 7.65
CA LYS A 35 -6.88 21.61 8.37
C LYS A 35 -5.75 22.01 7.41
N ASN A 36 -5.40 21.15 6.49
CA ASN A 36 -4.37 21.39 5.47
C ASN A 36 -4.89 22.20 4.27
N ARG A 37 -6.15 22.65 4.32
CA ARG A 37 -6.78 23.43 3.24
C ARG A 37 -6.73 22.70 1.88
N ALA A 38 -6.84 21.37 1.89
CA ALA A 38 -6.89 20.58 0.67
C ALA A 38 -8.15 20.94 -0.14
N PRO A 39 -8.03 21.31 -1.44
CA PRO A 39 -9.18 21.65 -2.25
C PRO A 39 -10.06 20.42 -2.45
N GLN A 40 -11.37 20.65 -2.41
CA GLN A 40 -12.37 19.61 -2.64
C GLN A 40 -12.71 19.49 -4.13
N PHE A 41 -13.13 18.32 -4.54
CA PHE A 41 -13.86 18.16 -5.79
C PHE A 41 -15.23 18.81 -5.63
N VAL A 42 -15.74 19.45 -6.67
CA VAL A 42 -17.06 20.11 -6.64
C VAL A 42 -17.94 19.51 -7.73
N ARG A 43 -19.14 19.05 -7.34
CA ARG A 43 -20.19 18.61 -8.26
C ARG A 43 -21.55 19.03 -7.73
N GLY A 44 -22.36 19.64 -8.57
CA GLY A 44 -23.67 20.14 -8.16
C GLY A 44 -23.64 21.16 -7.01
N GLY A 45 -22.58 21.98 -6.90
CA GLY A 45 -22.41 22.96 -5.84
C GLY A 45 -21.97 22.38 -4.47
N LYS A 46 -21.79 21.08 -4.36
CA LYS A 46 -21.32 20.42 -3.12
C LYS A 46 -19.88 19.94 -3.25
N GLY A 47 -19.05 20.28 -2.25
CA GLY A 47 -17.68 19.82 -2.16
C GLY A 47 -17.57 18.42 -1.54
N TYR A 48 -16.65 17.61 -2.03
CA TYR A 48 -16.36 16.27 -1.50
C TYR A 48 -14.88 15.90 -1.68
N TYR A 49 -14.44 14.94 -0.89
CA TYR A 49 -13.17 14.23 -1.07
C TYR A 49 -13.43 12.85 -1.67
N VAL A 50 -12.44 12.21 -2.19
CA VAL A 50 -12.52 10.84 -2.73
C VAL A 50 -11.67 9.92 -1.88
N ALA A 51 -12.20 8.75 -1.55
CA ALA A 51 -11.48 7.66 -0.92
C ALA A 51 -11.43 6.47 -1.86
N ILE A 52 -10.23 5.94 -2.12
CA ILE A 52 -10.05 4.68 -2.82
C ILE A 52 -9.78 3.60 -1.78
N VAL A 53 -10.62 2.58 -1.77
CA VAL A 53 -10.60 1.48 -0.80
C VAL A 53 -10.48 0.13 -1.52
N GLY A 54 -9.86 -0.84 -0.85
CA GLY A 54 -9.86 -2.23 -1.33
C GLY A 54 -11.11 -2.99 -0.86
N PRO A 55 -11.41 -4.16 -1.47
CA PRO A 55 -12.59 -4.96 -1.12
C PRO A 55 -12.63 -5.36 0.36
N GLU A 56 -11.49 -5.72 0.95
CA GLU A 56 -11.39 -6.06 2.38
C GLU A 56 -11.80 -4.89 3.28
N THR A 57 -11.28 -3.70 2.95
CA THR A 57 -11.61 -2.48 3.70
C THR A 57 -13.08 -2.08 3.50
N THR A 58 -13.64 -2.33 2.31
CA THR A 58 -15.07 -2.11 2.04
C THR A 58 -15.93 -2.98 2.93
N TYR A 59 -15.58 -4.27 3.05
CA TYR A 59 -16.31 -5.21 3.90
C TYR A 59 -16.31 -4.76 5.38
N ASP A 60 -15.14 -4.38 5.88
CA ASP A 60 -14.99 -3.88 7.25
C ASP A 60 -15.81 -2.61 7.48
N LEU A 61 -15.75 -1.66 6.55
CA LEU A 61 -16.47 -0.39 6.64
C LEU A 61 -17.99 -0.59 6.59
N GLN A 62 -18.48 -1.47 5.75
CA GLN A 62 -19.91 -1.79 5.64
C GLN A 62 -20.43 -2.55 6.88
N SER A 63 -19.55 -3.17 7.64
CA SER A 63 -19.88 -3.81 8.92
C SER A 63 -20.02 -2.82 10.08
N ASP A 64 -19.57 -1.56 9.91
CA ASP A 64 -19.70 -0.50 10.91
C ASP A 64 -21.16 -0.07 11.04
N PRO A 65 -21.77 -0.11 12.24
CA PRO A 65 -23.17 0.28 12.44
C PRO A 65 -23.48 1.72 11.98
N MET A 66 -22.51 2.64 12.14
CA MET A 66 -22.69 4.02 11.73
C MET A 66 -22.73 4.15 10.20
N TRP A 67 -21.98 3.33 9.46
CA TRP A 67 -22.09 3.25 8.01
C TRP A 67 -23.49 2.76 7.58
N GLN A 68 -23.96 1.68 8.21
CA GLN A 68 -25.25 1.09 7.93
C GLN A 68 -26.40 2.06 8.16
N ASP A 69 -26.33 2.85 9.23
CA ASP A 69 -27.37 3.84 9.54
C ASP A 69 -27.39 4.97 8.52
N VAL A 70 -26.23 5.48 8.09
CA VAL A 70 -26.17 6.56 7.10
C VAL A 70 -26.57 6.07 5.72
N SER A 71 -26.22 4.84 5.35
CA SER A 71 -26.54 4.26 4.03
C SER A 71 -28.06 4.08 3.82
N LYS A 72 -28.82 3.90 4.88
CA LYS A 72 -30.30 3.84 4.81
C LYS A 72 -30.94 5.14 4.35
N TYR A 73 -30.28 6.28 4.56
CA TYR A 73 -30.78 7.61 4.23
C TYR A 73 -30.09 8.24 3.01
N ALA A 74 -29.05 7.61 2.47
CA ALA A 74 -28.36 8.11 1.30
C ALA A 74 -29.13 7.74 0.03
N GLY A 75 -29.73 8.72 -0.63
CA GLY A 75 -30.35 8.53 -1.96
C GLY A 75 -29.28 8.13 -2.99
N GLY A 76 -29.59 7.09 -3.75
CA GLY A 76 -28.63 6.30 -4.53
C GLY A 76 -28.20 6.85 -5.89
N GLU A 77 -27.78 8.10 -6.03
CA GLU A 77 -27.07 8.52 -7.24
C GLU A 77 -25.57 8.20 -7.10
N GLN A 78 -25.11 7.17 -7.78
CA GLN A 78 -23.68 6.86 -7.93
C GLN A 78 -23.02 7.93 -8.81
N ILE A 79 -21.86 8.45 -8.34
CA ILE A 79 -21.10 9.47 -9.05
C ILE A 79 -20.02 8.84 -9.92
N PHE A 80 -19.47 7.71 -9.49
CA PHE A 80 -18.40 6.98 -10.14
C PHE A 80 -18.76 5.50 -10.29
N GLU A 81 -18.22 4.88 -11.33
CA GLU A 81 -18.23 3.43 -11.44
C GLU A 81 -17.44 2.83 -10.25
N GLY A 82 -18.03 1.88 -9.54
CA GLY A 82 -17.47 1.33 -8.32
C GLY A 82 -17.71 2.16 -7.04
N GLU A 83 -18.53 3.23 -7.10
CA GLU A 83 -18.93 3.97 -5.90
C GLU A 83 -19.76 3.08 -4.97
N ILE A 84 -19.32 2.92 -3.74
CA ILE A 84 -20.00 2.13 -2.71
C ILE A 84 -20.85 2.99 -1.77
N GLY A 85 -20.61 4.29 -1.73
CA GLY A 85 -21.37 5.22 -0.90
C GLY A 85 -20.66 6.52 -0.63
N LYS A 86 -21.37 7.39 0.09
CA LYS A 86 -20.87 8.71 0.49
C LYS A 86 -21.09 8.94 1.98
N LEU A 87 -20.04 9.29 2.69
CA LEU A 87 -20.08 9.53 4.13
C LEU A 87 -19.22 10.74 4.50
N PHE A 88 -19.72 11.65 5.34
CA PHE A 88 -19.02 12.86 5.83
C PHE A 88 -18.34 13.71 4.76
N GLY A 89 -18.92 13.75 3.56
CA GLY A 89 -18.33 14.48 2.43
C GLY A 89 -17.17 13.74 1.75
N VAL A 90 -17.03 12.45 1.97
CA VAL A 90 -16.14 11.55 1.24
C VAL A 90 -16.96 10.61 0.39
N VAL A 91 -16.61 10.48 -0.87
CA VAL A 91 -17.13 9.48 -1.80
C VAL A 91 -16.17 8.31 -1.82
N PHE A 92 -16.67 7.12 -1.58
CA PHE A 92 -15.88 5.90 -1.53
C PHE A 92 -15.98 5.15 -2.85
N VAL A 93 -14.84 4.87 -3.44
CA VAL A 93 -14.70 4.11 -4.68
C VAL A 93 -13.91 2.83 -4.37
N GLU A 94 -14.52 1.69 -4.65
CA GLU A 94 -13.84 0.41 -4.51
C GLU A 94 -12.95 0.14 -5.71
N SER A 95 -11.76 -0.36 -5.45
CA SER A 95 -10.82 -0.77 -6.47
C SER A 95 -10.08 -2.03 -6.04
N SER A 96 -10.14 -3.07 -6.88
CA SER A 96 -9.34 -4.29 -6.70
C SER A 96 -7.83 -4.05 -6.86
N HIS A 97 -7.44 -2.90 -7.41
CA HIS A 97 -6.04 -2.47 -7.53
C HIS A 97 -5.57 -1.64 -6.33
N ALA A 98 -6.37 -1.49 -5.28
CA ALA A 98 -5.93 -0.84 -4.06
C ALA A 98 -4.68 -1.56 -3.51
N ILE A 99 -3.72 -0.76 -3.05
CA ILE A 99 -2.44 -1.31 -2.59
C ILE A 99 -2.66 -2.12 -1.31
N ILE A 100 -2.35 -3.39 -1.38
CA ILE A 100 -2.34 -4.32 -0.24
C ILE A 100 -0.89 -4.67 0.03
N LYS A 101 -0.44 -4.44 1.26
CA LYS A 101 0.87 -4.87 1.73
C LYS A 101 0.70 -6.18 2.48
N GLN A 102 1.26 -7.23 1.91
CA GLN A 102 1.26 -8.57 2.51
C GLN A 102 2.63 -8.89 3.10
N PRO A 103 2.71 -9.75 4.11
CA PRO A 103 3.99 -10.26 4.58
C PRO A 103 4.72 -10.94 3.44
N SER A 104 5.88 -10.41 3.10
CA SER A 104 6.74 -10.96 2.05
C SER A 104 7.81 -11.83 2.71
N PRO A 105 8.20 -12.95 2.09
CA PRO A 105 9.32 -13.74 2.59
C PRO A 105 10.60 -12.92 2.52
N LEU A 106 11.37 -12.91 3.62
CA LEU A 106 12.66 -12.25 3.67
C LEU A 106 13.67 -12.89 2.70
N LEU A 107 13.60 -14.21 2.57
CA LEU A 107 14.43 -15.01 1.68
C LEU A 107 13.56 -15.93 0.85
N GLN A 108 13.92 -16.14 -0.41
CA GLN A 108 13.22 -17.11 -1.27
C GLN A 108 13.42 -18.54 -0.79
N SER A 109 14.58 -18.82 -0.17
CA SER A 109 14.91 -20.13 0.41
C SER A 109 14.24 -20.40 1.77
N ALA A 110 13.86 -19.33 2.49
CA ALA A 110 13.22 -19.42 3.79
C ALA A 110 12.06 -18.41 3.88
N PRO A 111 10.86 -18.78 3.40
CA PRO A 111 9.72 -17.87 3.37
C PRO A 111 9.25 -17.44 4.76
N ALA A 112 9.47 -18.24 5.81
CA ALA A 112 9.20 -17.88 7.19
C ALA A 112 10.48 -18.03 8.01
N MET A 113 11.13 -16.92 8.31
CA MET A 113 12.32 -16.91 9.16
C MET A 113 11.85 -16.86 10.62
N ARG A 114 12.01 -17.96 11.32
CA ARG A 114 11.61 -18.10 12.72
C ARG A 114 12.80 -17.90 13.65
N PHE A 115 12.54 -17.43 14.85
CA PHE A 115 13.50 -17.31 15.92
C PHE A 115 12.90 -17.87 17.22
N GLU A 116 13.75 -18.41 18.10
CA GLU A 116 13.32 -18.95 19.41
C GLU A 116 13.20 -17.84 20.45
N SER A 117 14.18 -16.95 20.47
CA SER A 117 14.23 -15.80 21.37
C SER A 117 15.11 -14.72 20.76
N MET A 118 14.93 -13.51 21.23
CA MET A 118 15.73 -12.35 20.86
C MET A 118 16.18 -11.64 22.13
N THR A 119 17.45 -11.30 22.22
CA THR A 119 18.02 -10.56 23.33
C THR A 119 18.90 -9.44 22.83
N ASN A 120 18.64 -8.22 23.29
CA ASN A 120 19.40 -7.03 22.90
C ASN A 120 19.47 -6.84 21.37
N GLY A 121 18.39 -7.11 20.66
CA GLY A 121 18.32 -7.01 19.20
C GLY A 121 19.07 -8.10 18.44
N VAL A 122 19.58 -9.12 19.13
CA VAL A 122 20.23 -10.29 18.51
C VAL A 122 19.30 -11.48 18.57
N CYS A 123 18.99 -12.07 17.43
CA CYS A 123 18.16 -13.26 17.34
C CYS A 123 18.88 -14.43 16.66
N ASN A 124 18.68 -15.61 17.19
CA ASN A 124 19.06 -16.87 16.56
C ASN A 124 17.90 -17.32 15.68
N VAL A 125 18.17 -17.53 14.40
CA VAL A 125 17.15 -17.96 13.43
C VAL A 125 17.28 -19.45 13.11
N ASP A 126 16.17 -20.08 12.82
CA ASP A 126 16.08 -21.52 12.55
C ASP A 126 16.61 -21.89 11.16
N CYS A 127 16.65 -20.96 10.23
CA CYS A 127 17.06 -21.19 8.86
C CYS A 127 18.55 -20.92 8.63
N SER A 128 19.10 -21.58 7.62
CA SER A 128 20.46 -21.30 7.14
C SER A 128 20.42 -20.11 6.18
N ILE A 129 21.19 -19.07 6.50
CA ILE A 129 21.35 -17.89 5.66
C ILE A 129 22.53 -18.13 4.73
N ARG A 130 22.33 -18.02 3.43
CA ARG A 130 23.39 -18.16 2.44
C ARG A 130 24.24 -16.88 2.37
N ALA A 131 25.52 -17.03 2.04
CA ALA A 131 26.43 -15.89 1.94
C ALA A 131 26.01 -14.86 0.87
N ASP A 132 25.40 -15.30 -0.22
CA ASP A 132 24.87 -14.44 -1.29
C ASP A 132 23.58 -13.70 -0.89
N GLU A 133 22.88 -14.17 0.14
CA GLU A 133 21.66 -13.58 0.66
C GLU A 133 21.94 -12.50 1.72
N VAL A 134 23.10 -12.54 2.38
CA VAL A 134 23.47 -11.57 3.44
C VAL A 134 23.39 -10.14 2.94
N ALA A 135 23.91 -9.88 1.75
CA ALA A 135 23.90 -8.54 1.17
C ALA A 135 22.46 -8.01 0.91
N LYS A 136 21.51 -8.92 0.70
CA LYS A 136 20.10 -8.56 0.49
C LYS A 136 19.36 -8.30 1.79
N LEU A 137 19.84 -8.86 2.90
CA LEU A 137 19.25 -8.73 4.22
C LEU A 137 19.74 -7.48 4.97
N ILE A 138 21.02 -7.13 4.82
CA ILE A 138 21.60 -5.95 5.47
C ILE A 138 20.88 -4.67 5.01
N ASN A 139 20.57 -3.80 5.96
CA ASN A 139 19.79 -2.57 5.80
C ASN A 139 18.33 -2.79 5.40
N ARG A 140 17.83 -4.02 5.41
CA ARG A 140 16.42 -4.29 5.18
C ARG A 140 15.61 -4.03 6.43
N THR A 141 14.50 -3.32 6.29
CA THR A 141 13.55 -3.13 7.38
C THR A 141 12.73 -4.40 7.57
N VAL A 142 12.58 -4.81 8.82
CA VAL A 142 11.86 -6.03 9.20
C VAL A 142 10.88 -5.75 10.32
N THR A 143 9.84 -6.54 10.38
CA THR A 143 8.86 -6.53 11.47
C THR A 143 9.03 -7.79 12.30
N VAL A 144 9.24 -7.63 13.61
CA VAL A 144 9.41 -8.72 14.58
C VAL A 144 8.42 -8.51 15.72
N GLY A 145 7.43 -9.37 15.82
CA GLY A 145 6.32 -9.15 16.75
C GLY A 145 5.63 -7.82 16.45
N ASN A 146 5.60 -6.94 17.43
CA ASN A 146 4.99 -5.59 17.34
C ASN A 146 6.02 -4.47 17.06
N HIS A 147 7.25 -4.83 16.71
CA HIS A 147 8.33 -3.88 16.52
C HIS A 147 8.83 -3.89 15.08
N VAL A 148 9.18 -2.70 14.60
CA VAL A 148 9.82 -2.51 13.29
C VAL A 148 11.26 -2.11 13.53
N SER A 149 12.21 -2.82 12.93
CA SER A 149 13.63 -2.54 13.04
C SER A 149 14.34 -2.82 11.72
N THR A 150 15.62 -2.49 11.65
CA THR A 150 16.45 -2.72 10.44
C THR A 150 17.52 -3.74 10.77
N ILE A 151 17.80 -4.66 9.85
CA ILE A 151 18.87 -5.63 9.99
C ILE A 151 20.21 -4.92 9.79
N THR A 152 21.07 -4.96 10.79
CA THR A 152 22.41 -4.35 10.75
C THR A 152 23.49 -5.34 10.35
N ASN A 153 23.35 -6.59 10.78
CA ASN A 153 24.33 -7.63 10.51
C ASN A 153 23.68 -9.02 10.46
N CYS A 154 24.25 -9.91 9.67
CA CYS A 154 23.86 -11.31 9.58
C CYS A 154 25.10 -12.20 9.68
N ASN A 155 25.11 -13.12 10.63
CA ASN A 155 26.15 -14.13 10.76
C ASN A 155 25.63 -15.49 10.25
N THR A 156 26.18 -15.92 9.13
CA THR A 156 25.75 -17.18 8.48
C THR A 156 26.17 -18.43 9.25
N SER A 157 27.34 -18.39 9.91
CA SER A 157 27.90 -19.52 10.66
C SER A 157 27.12 -19.76 11.95
N GLU A 158 26.72 -18.70 12.62
CA GLU A 158 25.99 -18.77 13.89
C GLU A 158 24.46 -18.70 13.71
N LYS A 159 23.98 -18.53 12.48
CA LYS A 159 22.56 -18.33 12.18
C LYS A 159 21.95 -17.18 12.99
N ARG A 160 22.66 -16.05 13.06
CA ARG A 160 22.26 -14.89 13.84
C ARG A 160 21.97 -13.68 12.97
N ILE A 161 20.95 -12.95 13.36
CA ILE A 161 20.61 -11.66 12.80
C ILE A 161 20.64 -10.61 13.91
N ASN A 162 21.30 -9.50 13.63
CA ASN A 162 21.35 -8.36 14.53
C ASN A 162 20.48 -7.25 14.00
N LEU A 163 19.63 -6.71 14.86
CA LEU A 163 18.77 -5.58 14.58
C LEU A 163 19.40 -4.27 15.08
N ALA A 164 18.99 -3.16 14.47
CA ALA A 164 19.43 -1.83 14.86
C ALA A 164 18.92 -1.45 16.27
N ASP A 165 17.74 -1.94 16.62
CA ASP A 165 17.16 -1.72 17.94
C ASP A 165 17.71 -2.75 18.92
N THR A 166 18.72 -2.35 19.69
CA THR A 166 19.37 -3.20 20.70
C THR A 166 18.59 -3.26 22.02
N SER A 167 17.53 -2.48 22.19
CA SER A 167 16.66 -2.56 23.36
C SER A 167 15.63 -3.69 23.26
N LEU A 168 15.49 -4.25 22.08
CA LEU A 168 14.48 -5.26 21.79
C LEU A 168 14.83 -6.61 22.38
N THR A 169 14.00 -7.07 23.32
CA THR A 169 14.11 -8.40 23.95
C THR A 169 12.74 -9.09 23.86
N ILE A 170 12.69 -10.28 23.22
CA ILE A 170 11.50 -11.08 23.04
C ILE A 170 11.84 -12.50 23.46
N GLU A 171 11.18 -12.99 24.51
CA GLU A 171 11.46 -14.33 25.07
C GLU A 171 10.63 -15.45 24.41
N THR A 172 9.60 -15.06 23.65
CA THR A 172 8.72 -16.02 22.97
C THR A 172 9.16 -16.24 21.54
N PRO A 173 9.07 -17.49 21.05
CA PRO A 173 9.34 -17.79 19.65
C PRO A 173 8.45 -16.96 18.71
N GLY A 174 9.00 -16.51 17.60
CA GLY A 174 8.28 -15.68 16.66
C GLY A 174 8.79 -15.83 15.23
N VAL A 175 8.24 -14.99 14.35
CA VAL A 175 8.60 -14.92 12.95
C VAL A 175 9.06 -13.51 12.61
N ILE A 176 10.09 -13.43 11.79
CA ILE A 176 10.59 -12.15 11.23
C ILE A 176 9.96 -11.99 9.85
N TYR A 177 9.27 -10.89 9.65
CA TYR A 177 8.62 -10.53 8.40
C TYR A 177 9.33 -9.36 7.72
N ASP A 178 9.13 -9.21 6.44
CA ASP A 178 9.54 -8.01 5.72
C ASP A 178 8.83 -6.78 6.28
N GLY A 179 9.53 -5.66 6.35
CA GLY A 179 9.05 -4.42 6.97
C GLY A 179 7.84 -3.76 6.32
N ASP A 180 7.42 -4.26 5.17
CA ASP A 180 6.16 -3.84 4.53
C ASP A 180 4.92 -4.57 5.10
N ALA A 181 5.11 -5.60 5.91
CA ALA A 181 4.02 -6.27 6.61
C ALA A 181 3.54 -5.44 7.81
N GLY A 182 2.29 -5.67 8.21
CA GLY A 182 1.77 -5.15 9.49
C GLY A 182 2.38 -5.88 10.69
N LEU A 183 2.05 -5.38 11.88
CA LEU A 183 2.48 -5.98 13.12
C LEU A 183 2.07 -7.46 13.18
N GLY A 184 2.99 -8.31 13.60
CA GLY A 184 2.77 -9.77 13.65
C GLY A 184 2.57 -10.43 12.28
N GLY A 185 2.97 -9.79 11.19
CA GLY A 185 2.79 -10.30 9.82
C GLY A 185 1.38 -10.07 9.27
N ALA A 186 0.63 -9.13 9.81
CA ALA A 186 -0.71 -8.82 9.31
C ALA A 186 -0.65 -8.16 7.93
N THR A 187 -1.65 -8.45 7.11
CA THR A 187 -1.87 -7.75 5.84
C THR A 187 -2.37 -6.33 6.10
N ILE A 188 -1.77 -5.35 5.44
CA ILE A 188 -2.18 -3.95 5.53
C ILE A 188 -2.89 -3.57 4.24
N SER A 189 -4.16 -3.20 4.33
CA SER A 189 -4.93 -2.61 3.24
C SER A 189 -4.79 -1.09 3.28
N ASN A 190 -4.27 -0.49 2.21
CA ASN A 190 -4.11 0.95 2.13
C ASN A 190 -5.37 1.63 1.62
N THR A 191 -5.87 2.58 2.38
CA THR A 191 -6.95 3.48 1.97
C THR A 191 -6.38 4.84 1.63
N LEU A 192 -6.64 5.33 0.44
CA LEU A 192 -6.19 6.65 -0.01
C LEU A 192 -7.36 7.63 0.05
N VAL A 193 -7.24 8.67 0.88
CA VAL A 193 -8.23 9.74 0.97
C VAL A 193 -7.60 11.03 0.47
N PHE A 194 -8.16 11.64 -0.57
CA PHE A 194 -7.55 12.79 -1.22
C PHE A 194 -8.58 13.80 -1.74
N GLY A 195 -8.09 15.02 -1.96
CA GLY A 195 -8.82 16.11 -2.57
C GLY A 195 -8.40 16.36 -4.01
N LYS A 196 -9.00 17.36 -4.63
CA LYS A 196 -8.63 17.85 -5.95
C LYS A 196 -7.16 18.30 -5.96
N ASN A 197 -6.44 18.00 -7.03
CA ASN A 197 -5.02 18.34 -7.21
C ASN A 197 -4.06 17.64 -6.21
N ALA A 198 -4.43 16.48 -5.67
CA ALA A 198 -3.57 15.72 -4.77
C ALA A 198 -2.32 15.18 -5.47
N TYR A 199 -2.45 14.85 -6.75
CA TYR A 199 -1.33 14.43 -7.61
C TYR A 199 -1.57 14.94 -9.03
N GLY A 200 -0.51 15.00 -9.81
CA GLY A 200 -0.55 15.34 -11.23
C GLY A 200 0.45 14.49 -12.01
N VAL A 201 0.09 14.17 -13.23
CA VAL A 201 0.98 13.52 -14.19
C VAL A 201 1.47 14.59 -15.14
N ILE A 202 2.76 14.65 -15.37
CA ILE A 202 3.37 15.58 -16.33
C ILE A 202 3.46 14.83 -17.65
N ASP A 203 2.73 15.30 -18.64
CA ASP A 203 2.94 14.92 -20.04
C ASP A 203 4.03 15.81 -20.66
N ILE A 204 5.06 15.18 -21.19
CA ILE A 204 6.07 15.89 -21.99
C ILE A 204 5.47 16.07 -23.38
N GLU A 205 5.29 17.32 -23.79
CA GLU A 205 4.78 17.65 -25.10
C GLU A 205 5.66 17.00 -26.19
N GLY A 206 5.06 16.15 -27.02
CA GLY A 206 5.78 15.33 -28.02
C GLY A 206 6.35 14.00 -27.49
N GLY A 207 6.22 13.68 -26.20
CA GLY A 207 6.68 12.42 -25.61
C GLY A 207 5.67 11.28 -25.65
N ASN A 208 4.48 11.50 -26.16
CA ASN A 208 3.46 10.47 -26.28
C ASN A 208 3.82 9.47 -27.37
N LEU A 209 3.56 8.18 -27.09
CA LEU A 209 3.71 7.12 -28.07
C LEU A 209 2.86 7.46 -29.32
N ARG A 210 3.52 7.87 -30.39
CA ARG A 210 2.86 8.24 -31.63
C ARG A 210 2.96 7.08 -32.60
N THR A 211 1.85 6.45 -32.91
CA THR A 211 1.80 5.45 -33.96
C THR A 211 1.85 6.13 -35.33
N ILE A 212 2.87 5.83 -36.10
CA ILE A 212 3.06 6.33 -37.48
C ILE A 212 2.76 5.16 -38.41
N ILE A 213 1.67 5.28 -39.16
CA ILE A 213 1.30 4.31 -40.16
C ILE A 213 1.56 4.91 -41.55
N LYS A 214 2.44 4.31 -42.32
CA LYS A 214 2.66 4.65 -43.71
C LYS A 214 2.02 3.56 -44.57
N PRO A 215 0.91 3.87 -45.27
CA PRO A 215 0.26 2.92 -46.15
C PRO A 215 1.12 2.67 -47.41
N LYS A 216 0.77 1.64 -48.16
CA LYS A 216 1.37 1.36 -49.47
C LYS A 216 1.26 2.58 -50.37
N GLY A 217 2.29 2.87 -51.17
CA GLY A 217 2.36 4.06 -52.02
C GLY A 217 2.85 5.32 -51.33
N SER A 218 3.09 5.30 -50.00
CA SER A 218 3.57 6.48 -49.27
C SER A 218 5.08 6.67 -49.28
N ALA A 219 5.84 5.70 -49.81
CA ALA A 219 7.31 5.71 -49.82
C ALA A 219 7.90 6.30 -51.14
N GLY A 220 7.08 6.66 -52.12
CA GLY A 220 7.50 7.23 -53.39
C GLY A 220 8.49 6.32 -54.12
N THR A 221 9.63 6.89 -54.58
CA THR A 221 10.64 6.14 -55.37
C THR A 221 11.34 5.03 -54.57
N ALA A 222 11.21 4.98 -53.25
CA ALA A 222 11.81 3.93 -52.42
C ALA A 222 11.01 2.62 -52.46
N ASP A 223 9.73 2.66 -52.88
CA ASP A 223 8.88 1.49 -53.13
C ASP A 223 8.12 1.66 -54.47
N PRO A 224 8.79 1.46 -55.58
CA PRO A 224 8.21 1.70 -56.91
C PRO A 224 7.04 0.78 -57.25
N LEU A 225 6.86 -0.30 -56.53
CA LEU A 225 5.77 -1.28 -56.71
C LEU A 225 4.64 -1.12 -55.71
N ASP A 226 4.73 -0.14 -54.83
CA ASP A 226 3.70 0.13 -53.77
C ASP A 226 3.35 -1.10 -52.93
N GLN A 227 4.35 -1.92 -52.59
CA GLN A 227 4.14 -3.18 -51.87
C GLN A 227 4.34 -3.10 -50.37
N ILE A 228 5.04 -2.06 -49.87
CA ILE A 228 5.47 -1.97 -48.49
C ILE A 228 4.58 -1.02 -47.71
N SER A 229 4.08 -1.49 -46.60
CA SER A 229 3.51 -0.62 -45.53
C SER A 229 4.36 -0.73 -44.29
N THR A 230 4.59 0.39 -43.60
CA THR A 230 5.36 0.41 -42.37
C THR A 230 4.53 0.99 -41.22
N VAL A 231 4.69 0.36 -40.07
CA VAL A 231 4.12 0.84 -38.77
C VAL A 231 5.28 1.07 -37.86
N GLY A 232 5.37 2.30 -37.33
CA GLY A 232 6.35 2.69 -36.32
C GLY A 232 5.67 3.20 -35.07
N TRP A 233 6.26 2.98 -33.94
CA TRP A 233 5.82 3.51 -32.64
C TRP A 233 7.02 3.90 -31.78
#